data_431236d038c2dc76b8d2669b9400cf12
#
_entry.id   431236d038c2dc76b8d2669b9400cf12
#
_cell.length_a   1.000
_cell.length_b   1.000
_cell.length_c   1.000
_cell.angle_alpha   90.00
_cell.angle_beta   90.00
_cell.angle_gamma   90.00
#
_symmetry.space_group_name_H-M   'P 1'
#
loop_
_entity.id
_entity.type
_entity.pdbx_description
1 polymer ?
#
loop_
_entity_poly.entity_id
_entity_poly.type
_entity_poly.pdbx_seq_one_letter_code
_entity_poly.pdbx_strand_id
1 'polypeptide(L)'
;MCCQKGDWEANLAAHCEVLARAREAGCHLAVFPEMSLSGSADPRANPGALLRLGSGPVRSLVRATGEHAVAAVFGIAEHGDDGASYITQAYARQGRLAGAYRKRHLGEGEEGYARGTQPALFQLGALRFGIAICAEGGVDYPFDEPAAAGARVIFFCAAPGLHGRRTGEESWRTGEESWRTGHAWWEGQGLGDARRHAARTGAWIALATQAGSTVDEDFPGLAALIAPTGEVAARLPDWREGTLIADLPLNV
;
A
#
# COMPACT_ATOMS: atom_id res chain seq x y z
N MET A 1 -5.58 -1.10 7.70
CA MET A 1 -5.30 -2.31 8.50
C MET A 1 -3.98 -2.13 9.23
N CYS A 2 -3.80 -2.76 10.41
CA CYS A 2 -2.53 -2.82 11.13
C CYS A 2 -1.81 -4.13 10.73
N CYS A 3 -0.55 -4.04 10.30
CA CYS A 3 0.18 -5.20 9.78
C CYS A 3 1.40 -5.46 10.66
N GLN A 4 1.37 -6.54 11.45
CA GLN A 4 2.44 -6.88 12.37
C GLN A 4 3.68 -7.40 11.63
N LYS A 5 4.87 -6.95 12.05
CA LYS A 5 6.14 -7.37 11.44
C LYS A 5 6.36 -8.87 11.63
N GLY A 6 6.49 -9.60 10.51
CA GLY A 6 6.78 -11.03 10.50
C GLY A 6 5.61 -11.95 10.91
N ASP A 7 4.48 -11.39 11.37
CA ASP A 7 3.28 -12.18 11.68
C ASP A 7 2.40 -12.30 10.43
N TRP A 8 2.94 -13.00 9.44
CA TRP A 8 2.27 -13.20 8.17
C TRP A 8 0.98 -14.02 8.30
N GLU A 9 0.81 -14.82 9.35
CA GLU A 9 -0.41 -15.61 9.58
C GLU A 9 -1.57 -14.69 9.96
N ALA A 10 -1.38 -13.81 10.95
CA ALA A 10 -2.38 -12.83 11.33
C ALA A 10 -2.66 -11.83 10.18
N ASN A 11 -1.60 -11.36 9.51
CA ASN A 11 -1.76 -10.46 8.38
C ASN A 11 -2.53 -11.12 7.22
N LEU A 12 -2.25 -12.39 6.89
CA LEU A 12 -3.00 -13.16 5.89
C LEU A 12 -4.48 -13.30 6.26
N ALA A 13 -4.77 -13.64 7.52
CA ALA A 13 -6.15 -13.76 8.01
C ALA A 13 -6.90 -12.44 7.81
N ALA A 14 -6.30 -11.31 8.18
CA ALA A 14 -6.90 -9.98 7.97
C ALA A 14 -7.14 -9.64 6.48
N HIS A 15 -6.22 -10.04 5.59
CA HIS A 15 -6.43 -9.90 4.13
C HIS A 15 -7.64 -10.73 3.66
N CYS A 16 -7.76 -11.98 4.12
CA CYS A 16 -8.88 -12.85 3.74
C CYS A 16 -10.22 -12.29 4.24
N GLU A 17 -10.27 -11.70 5.44
CA GLU A 17 -11.48 -11.03 5.95
C GLU A 17 -11.87 -9.82 5.08
N VAL A 18 -10.89 -9.02 4.64
CA VAL A 18 -11.16 -7.91 3.72
C VAL A 18 -11.66 -8.41 2.37
N LEU A 19 -11.08 -9.49 1.82
CA LEU A 19 -11.54 -10.10 0.57
C LEU A 19 -12.98 -10.64 0.68
N ALA A 20 -13.33 -11.27 1.82
CA ALA A 20 -14.68 -11.73 2.07
C ALA A 20 -15.69 -10.57 2.08
N ARG A 21 -15.39 -9.50 2.84
CA ARG A 21 -16.23 -8.28 2.88
C ARG A 21 -16.31 -7.58 1.52
N ALA A 22 -15.21 -7.53 0.78
CA ALA A 22 -15.19 -6.96 -0.56
C ALA A 22 -16.11 -7.75 -1.52
N ARG A 23 -16.10 -9.09 -1.44
CA ARG A 23 -17.05 -9.96 -2.19
C ARG A 23 -18.49 -9.66 -1.83
N GLU A 24 -18.82 -9.60 -0.53
CA GLU A 24 -20.18 -9.31 -0.06
C GLU A 24 -20.68 -7.94 -0.54
N ALA A 25 -19.78 -6.97 -0.64
CA ALA A 25 -20.06 -5.63 -1.16
C ALA A 25 -20.03 -5.54 -2.70
N GLY A 26 -19.79 -6.64 -3.41
CA GLY A 26 -19.73 -6.66 -4.88
C GLY A 26 -18.48 -6.00 -5.47
N CYS A 27 -17.43 -5.81 -4.69
CA CYS A 27 -16.18 -5.20 -5.18
C CYS A 27 -15.42 -6.13 -6.13
N HIS A 28 -14.77 -5.56 -7.12
CA HIS A 28 -13.94 -6.31 -8.07
C HIS A 28 -12.47 -6.42 -7.66
N LEU A 29 -12.00 -5.49 -6.82
CA LEU A 29 -10.60 -5.38 -6.41
C LEU A 29 -10.50 -4.84 -4.98
N ALA A 30 -9.60 -5.41 -4.19
CA ALA A 30 -9.16 -4.90 -2.90
C ALA A 30 -7.71 -4.40 -3.01
N VAL A 31 -7.44 -3.25 -2.41
CA VAL A 31 -6.09 -2.64 -2.37
C VAL A 31 -5.64 -2.54 -0.94
N PHE A 32 -4.47 -3.07 -0.67
CA PHE A 32 -3.86 -3.15 0.64
C PHE A 32 -2.64 -2.23 0.75
N PRO A 33 -2.25 -1.83 1.95
CA PRO A 33 -1.09 -0.97 2.20
C PRO A 33 0.24 -1.56 1.72
N GLU A 34 1.26 -0.71 1.69
CA GLU A 34 2.66 -1.12 1.55
C GLU A 34 3.01 -2.16 2.62
N MET A 35 3.76 -3.20 2.22
CA MET A 35 4.21 -4.32 3.08
C MET A 35 3.10 -4.97 3.92
N SER A 36 1.86 -4.97 3.44
CA SER A 36 0.69 -5.37 4.23
C SER A 36 0.70 -6.84 4.67
N LEU A 37 1.34 -7.74 3.92
CA LEU A 37 1.41 -9.16 4.29
C LEU A 37 2.59 -9.48 5.20
N SER A 38 3.75 -8.82 5.02
CA SER A 38 4.96 -9.03 5.82
C SER A 38 5.05 -8.15 7.07
N GLY A 39 4.27 -7.07 7.13
CA GLY A 39 4.53 -5.93 8.01
C GLY A 39 5.71 -5.08 7.52
N SER A 40 5.88 -3.88 8.10
CA SER A 40 6.94 -2.93 7.76
C SER A 40 8.31 -3.42 8.26
N ALA A 41 8.89 -4.39 7.56
CA ALA A 41 10.17 -5.01 7.92
C ALA A 41 11.36 -4.25 7.34
N ASP A 42 12.47 -4.18 8.07
CA ASP A 42 13.79 -3.82 7.54
C ASP A 42 14.55 -5.12 7.24
N PRO A 43 15.05 -5.34 6.01
CA PRO A 43 15.74 -6.57 5.65
C PRO A 43 17.00 -6.85 6.49
N ARG A 44 17.62 -5.82 7.08
CA ARG A 44 18.79 -5.93 7.95
C ARG A 44 18.42 -6.33 9.39
N ALA A 45 17.32 -5.78 9.91
CA ALA A 45 16.85 -6.01 11.27
C ALA A 45 15.88 -7.21 11.37
N ASN A 46 15.07 -7.42 10.34
CA ASN A 46 14.00 -8.42 10.30
C ASN A 46 14.09 -9.37 9.10
N PRO A 47 15.25 -10.01 8.82
CA PRO A 47 15.39 -10.83 7.60
C PRO A 47 14.39 -12.01 7.53
N GLY A 48 13.95 -12.51 8.69
CA GLY A 48 12.94 -13.58 8.78
C GLY A 48 11.51 -13.16 8.41
N ALA A 49 11.23 -11.85 8.33
CA ALA A 49 9.92 -11.34 7.94
C ALA A 49 9.78 -11.18 6.40
N LEU A 50 10.87 -11.30 5.64
CA LEU A 50 10.84 -11.17 4.20
C LEU A 50 10.17 -12.39 3.56
N LEU A 51 9.37 -12.13 2.53
CA LEU A 51 8.65 -13.15 1.79
C LEU A 51 9.14 -13.22 0.34
N ARG A 52 9.13 -14.40 -0.25
CA ARG A 52 9.28 -14.55 -1.71
C ARG A 52 7.92 -14.49 -2.38
N LEU A 53 7.84 -14.02 -3.62
CA LEU A 53 6.59 -14.06 -4.41
C LEU A 53 6.02 -15.47 -4.55
N GLY A 54 6.87 -16.50 -4.51
CA GLY A 54 6.49 -17.91 -4.51
C GLY A 54 6.30 -18.54 -3.13
N SER A 55 6.38 -17.80 -2.02
CA SER A 55 6.24 -18.33 -0.65
C SER A 55 4.83 -18.82 -0.32
N GLY A 56 4.71 -19.62 0.73
CA GLY A 56 3.42 -20.16 1.22
C GLY A 56 2.38 -19.07 1.48
N PRO A 57 2.71 -18.03 2.29
CA PRO A 57 1.78 -16.94 2.60
C PRO A 57 1.28 -16.21 1.34
N VAL A 58 2.19 -15.88 0.42
CA VAL A 58 1.83 -15.22 -0.85
C VAL A 58 0.92 -16.12 -1.70
N ARG A 59 1.27 -17.41 -1.85
CA ARG A 59 0.41 -18.37 -2.58
C ARG A 59 -0.98 -18.50 -1.95
N SER A 60 -1.08 -18.48 -0.62
CA SER A 60 -2.37 -18.55 0.07
C SER A 60 -3.24 -17.33 -0.22
N LEU A 61 -2.67 -16.11 -0.16
CA LEU A 61 -3.40 -14.89 -0.50
C LEU A 61 -3.78 -14.85 -1.99
N VAL A 62 -2.88 -15.27 -2.87
CA VAL A 62 -3.16 -15.40 -4.32
C VAL A 62 -4.35 -16.35 -4.54
N ARG A 63 -4.38 -17.53 -3.89
CA ARG A 63 -5.49 -18.48 -3.98
C ARG A 63 -6.80 -17.86 -3.49
N ALA A 64 -6.77 -17.13 -2.37
CA ALA A 64 -7.95 -16.46 -1.81
C ALA A 64 -8.60 -15.50 -2.81
N THR A 65 -7.85 -14.87 -3.73
CA THR A 65 -8.46 -14.04 -4.79
C THR A 65 -9.35 -14.84 -5.74
N GLY A 66 -9.07 -16.11 -5.96
CA GLY A 66 -9.94 -17.01 -6.73
C GLY A 66 -11.16 -17.45 -5.93
N GLU A 67 -10.99 -17.81 -4.67
CA GLU A 67 -12.04 -18.26 -3.75
C GLU A 67 -13.09 -17.15 -3.50
N HIS A 68 -12.66 -15.92 -3.34
CA HIS A 68 -13.54 -14.77 -3.14
C HIS A 68 -13.97 -14.08 -4.45
N ALA A 69 -13.39 -14.44 -5.60
CA ALA A 69 -13.61 -13.77 -6.88
C ALA A 69 -13.34 -12.25 -6.84
N VAL A 70 -12.43 -11.81 -5.99
CA VAL A 70 -11.96 -10.42 -5.83
C VAL A 70 -10.47 -10.37 -6.12
N ALA A 71 -10.05 -9.50 -7.03
CA ALA A 71 -8.64 -9.25 -7.27
C ALA A 71 -7.99 -8.54 -6.07
N ALA A 72 -6.68 -8.62 -5.90
CA ALA A 72 -5.96 -7.98 -4.82
C ALA A 72 -4.67 -7.32 -5.30
N VAL A 73 -4.39 -6.11 -4.78
CA VAL A 73 -3.07 -5.48 -4.78
C VAL A 73 -2.59 -5.46 -3.33
N PHE A 74 -1.49 -6.14 -3.01
CA PHE A 74 -1.00 -6.30 -1.64
C PHE A 74 0.52 -6.19 -1.55
N GLY A 75 1.02 -5.74 -0.40
CA GLY A 75 2.42 -5.43 -0.18
C GLY A 75 3.20 -6.52 0.55
N ILE A 76 4.47 -6.70 0.17
CA ILE A 76 5.45 -7.52 0.88
C ILE A 76 6.81 -6.82 0.96
N ALA A 77 7.54 -7.05 2.05
CA ALA A 77 8.99 -6.98 2.04
C ALA A 77 9.50 -8.24 1.31
N GLU A 78 9.96 -8.09 0.08
CA GLU A 78 10.34 -9.21 -0.78
C GLU A 78 11.80 -9.60 -0.60
N HIS A 79 12.07 -10.90 -0.53
CA HIS A 79 13.38 -11.46 -0.82
C HIS A 79 13.37 -11.97 -2.27
N GLY A 80 14.03 -11.24 -3.16
CA GLY A 80 14.09 -11.56 -4.60
C GLY A 80 14.89 -12.82 -4.89
N ASP A 81 14.66 -13.41 -6.06
CA ASP A 81 15.42 -14.60 -6.52
C ASP A 81 16.87 -14.26 -6.90
N ASP A 82 17.16 -12.99 -7.10
CA ASP A 82 18.50 -12.43 -7.31
C ASP A 82 19.29 -12.19 -6.01
N GLY A 83 18.65 -12.50 -4.85
CA GLY A 83 19.23 -12.31 -3.53
C GLY A 83 19.08 -10.90 -2.95
N ALA A 84 18.56 -9.94 -3.71
CA ALA A 84 18.27 -8.60 -3.22
C ALA A 84 16.91 -8.55 -2.49
N SER A 85 16.75 -7.56 -1.63
CA SER A 85 15.47 -7.29 -0.96
C SER A 85 14.75 -6.12 -1.65
N TYR A 86 13.43 -6.19 -1.76
CA TYR A 86 12.61 -5.17 -2.42
C TYR A 86 11.36 -4.85 -1.60
N ILE A 87 10.85 -3.64 -1.73
CA ILE A 87 9.49 -3.29 -1.32
C ILE A 87 8.60 -3.52 -2.53
N THR A 88 7.66 -4.46 -2.42
CA THR A 88 6.92 -4.97 -3.58
C THR A 88 5.42 -4.94 -3.33
N GLN A 89 4.68 -4.39 -4.29
CA GLN A 89 3.23 -4.57 -4.40
C GLN A 89 2.93 -5.63 -5.45
N ALA A 90 2.33 -6.73 -5.01
CA ALA A 90 1.90 -7.83 -5.86
C ALA A 90 0.46 -7.63 -6.30
N TYR A 91 0.17 -7.96 -7.55
CA TYR A 91 -1.19 -7.99 -8.10
C TYR A 91 -1.61 -9.42 -8.38
N ALA A 92 -2.71 -9.85 -7.78
CA ALA A 92 -3.26 -11.18 -7.97
C ALA A 92 -4.74 -11.13 -8.36
N ARG A 93 -5.16 -12.08 -9.19
CA ARG A 93 -6.56 -12.25 -9.59
C ARG A 93 -6.86 -13.70 -9.96
N GLN A 94 -8.08 -14.16 -9.70
CA GLN A 94 -8.56 -15.48 -10.11
C GLN A 94 -7.61 -16.62 -9.68
N GLY A 95 -7.04 -16.52 -8.46
CA GLY A 95 -6.11 -17.51 -7.93
C GLY A 95 -4.73 -17.52 -8.57
N ARG A 96 -4.34 -16.47 -9.31
CA ARG A 96 -3.05 -16.35 -10.00
C ARG A 96 -2.36 -15.03 -9.67
N LEU A 97 -1.05 -15.08 -9.48
CA LEU A 97 -0.23 -13.87 -9.48
C LEU A 97 -0.19 -13.31 -10.91
N ALA A 98 -0.72 -12.10 -11.09
CA ALA A 98 -0.85 -11.45 -12.39
C ALA A 98 0.29 -10.46 -12.66
N GLY A 99 1.04 -10.06 -11.62
CA GLY A 99 2.21 -9.21 -11.72
C GLY A 99 2.70 -8.72 -10.38
N ALA A 100 3.80 -8.01 -10.38
CA ALA A 100 4.37 -7.36 -9.20
C ALA A 100 5.08 -6.07 -9.61
N TYR A 101 5.04 -5.08 -8.73
CA TYR A 101 5.75 -3.83 -8.85
C TYR A 101 6.71 -3.67 -7.68
N ARG A 102 7.99 -3.50 -7.95
CA ARG A 102 9.03 -3.21 -6.98
C ARG A 102 9.26 -1.71 -6.92
N LYS A 103 9.24 -1.12 -5.72
CA LYS A 103 9.43 0.29 -5.46
C LYS A 103 10.69 0.83 -6.14
N ARG A 104 10.56 1.88 -6.93
CA ARG A 104 11.66 2.47 -7.72
C ARG A 104 12.32 3.65 -7.02
N HIS A 105 11.59 4.37 -6.16
CA HIS A 105 12.10 5.46 -5.36
C HIS A 105 12.03 5.09 -3.88
N LEU A 106 13.20 4.92 -3.26
CA LEU A 106 13.32 4.56 -1.85
C LEU A 106 13.34 5.82 -0.99
N GLY A 107 12.66 5.76 0.14
CA GLY A 107 12.68 6.78 1.18
C GLY A 107 13.84 6.63 2.16
N GLU A 108 13.91 7.55 3.10
CA GLU A 108 14.83 7.47 4.24
C GLU A 108 14.51 6.22 5.09
N GLY A 109 15.53 5.49 5.51
CA GLY A 109 15.40 4.24 6.27
C GLY A 109 15.20 2.99 5.41
N GLU A 110 15.11 3.12 4.09
CA GLU A 110 14.93 2.00 3.16
C GLU A 110 16.23 1.54 2.46
N GLU A 111 17.40 1.92 2.98
CA GLU A 111 18.71 1.63 2.36
C GLU A 111 19.05 0.13 2.35
N GLY A 112 18.30 -0.70 3.09
CA GLY A 112 18.40 -2.16 3.03
C GLY A 112 17.75 -2.78 1.81
N TYR A 113 16.96 -2.02 1.06
CA TYR A 113 16.25 -2.46 -0.13
C TYR A 113 16.93 -2.03 -1.43
N ALA A 114 16.75 -2.82 -2.46
CA ALA A 114 17.12 -2.47 -3.83
C ALA A 114 15.94 -1.78 -4.55
N ARG A 115 16.26 -0.97 -5.54
CA ARG A 115 15.26 -0.29 -6.37
C ARG A 115 14.73 -1.20 -7.46
N GLY A 116 13.41 -1.16 -7.69
CA GLY A 116 12.80 -1.71 -8.88
C GLY A 116 13.19 -0.92 -10.15
N THR A 117 12.92 -1.51 -11.31
CA THR A 117 13.29 -0.91 -12.61
C THR A 117 12.12 -0.79 -13.58
N GLN A 118 11.03 -1.50 -13.33
CA GLN A 118 9.90 -1.57 -14.25
C GLN A 118 8.77 -0.62 -13.83
N PRO A 119 8.08 0.04 -14.76
CA PRO A 119 6.91 0.85 -14.46
C PRO A 119 5.74 -0.04 -14.00
N ALA A 120 4.84 0.55 -13.20
CA ALA A 120 3.67 -0.12 -12.67
C ALA A 120 2.44 0.16 -13.54
N LEU A 121 2.15 -0.68 -14.52
CA LEU A 121 0.93 -0.63 -15.30
C LEU A 121 0.29 -2.02 -15.38
N PHE A 122 -0.94 -2.10 -14.90
CA PHE A 122 -1.69 -3.35 -14.81
C PHE A 122 -3.10 -3.19 -15.39
N GLN A 123 -3.81 -4.31 -15.55
CA GLN A 123 -5.16 -4.32 -16.11
C GLN A 123 -6.07 -5.34 -15.41
N LEU A 124 -7.29 -4.91 -15.07
CA LEU A 124 -8.39 -5.75 -14.60
C LEU A 124 -9.63 -5.48 -15.46
N GLY A 125 -9.99 -6.40 -16.35
CA GLY A 125 -11.04 -6.14 -17.33
C GLY A 125 -10.70 -4.92 -18.21
N ALA A 126 -11.59 -3.93 -18.25
CA ALA A 126 -11.35 -2.67 -18.95
C ALA A 126 -10.55 -1.65 -18.12
N LEU A 127 -10.38 -1.87 -16.81
CA LEU A 127 -9.64 -0.96 -15.93
C LEU A 127 -8.14 -1.12 -16.13
N ARG A 128 -7.47 -0.05 -16.59
CA ARG A 128 -6.01 0.11 -16.48
C ARG A 128 -5.69 0.88 -15.22
N PHE A 129 -4.70 0.42 -14.45
CA PHE A 129 -4.30 1.06 -13.22
C PHE A 129 -2.78 1.06 -13.03
N GLY A 130 -2.31 2.06 -12.29
CA GLY A 130 -0.94 2.16 -11.82
C GLY A 130 -0.82 1.78 -10.35
N ILE A 131 0.42 1.63 -9.88
CA ILE A 131 0.77 1.47 -8.46
C ILE A 131 1.90 2.44 -8.14
N ALA A 132 1.80 3.13 -7.02
CA ALA A 132 2.87 3.91 -6.41
C ALA A 132 3.01 3.50 -4.95
N ILE A 133 4.22 3.57 -4.37
CA ILE A 133 4.50 3.08 -3.03
C ILE A 133 5.14 4.19 -2.18
N CYS A 134 4.44 4.63 -1.14
CA CYS A 134 4.89 5.48 -0.04
C CYS A 134 5.78 6.66 -0.46
N ALA A 135 7.11 6.60 -0.27
CA ALA A 135 8.06 7.67 -0.63
C ALA A 135 8.00 8.07 -2.11
N GLU A 136 7.43 7.24 -2.97
CA GLU A 136 7.18 7.59 -4.37
C GLU A 136 6.17 8.74 -4.54
N GLY A 137 5.40 9.08 -3.51
CA GLY A 137 4.57 10.29 -3.49
C GLY A 137 5.36 11.58 -3.73
N GLY A 138 6.62 11.62 -3.34
CA GLY A 138 7.51 12.76 -3.53
C GLY A 138 8.08 12.94 -4.95
N VAL A 139 7.83 11.99 -5.87
CA VAL A 139 8.34 12.04 -7.24
C VAL A 139 7.22 11.81 -8.26
N ASP A 140 7.39 12.29 -9.46
CA ASP A 140 6.31 12.36 -10.45
C ASP A 140 6.13 11.08 -11.27
N TYR A 141 7.22 10.41 -11.64
CA TYR A 141 7.21 9.34 -12.64
C TYR A 141 6.35 8.10 -12.27
N PRO A 142 6.18 7.69 -11.00
CA PRO A 142 5.31 6.55 -10.68
C PRO A 142 3.82 6.83 -10.95
N PHE A 143 3.47 8.10 -11.08
CA PHE A 143 2.11 8.55 -11.40
C PHE A 143 1.98 8.90 -12.88
N ASP A 144 2.97 9.59 -13.46
CA ASP A 144 2.93 10.05 -14.84
C ASP A 144 2.98 8.91 -15.85
N GLU A 145 3.90 7.95 -15.66
CA GLU A 145 4.09 6.86 -16.60
C GLU A 145 2.81 6.02 -16.77
N PRO A 146 2.15 5.52 -15.70
CA PRO A 146 0.91 4.78 -15.87
C PRO A 146 -0.25 5.65 -16.37
N ALA A 147 -0.36 6.90 -15.95
CA ALA A 147 -1.40 7.82 -16.45
C ALA A 147 -1.25 8.08 -17.95
N ALA A 148 -0.03 8.37 -18.43
CA ALA A 148 0.28 8.53 -19.85
C ALA A 148 -0.02 7.24 -20.66
N ALA A 149 0.10 6.06 -20.04
CA ALA A 149 -0.27 4.78 -20.64
C ALA A 149 -1.77 4.43 -20.49
N GLY A 150 -2.59 5.38 -20.03
CA GLY A 150 -4.05 5.27 -19.95
C GLY A 150 -4.57 4.64 -18.65
N ALA A 151 -3.80 4.63 -17.58
CA ALA A 151 -4.32 4.27 -16.27
C ALA A 151 -5.37 5.30 -15.81
N ARG A 152 -6.52 4.81 -15.36
CA ARG A 152 -7.62 5.64 -14.86
C ARG A 152 -7.59 5.81 -13.34
N VAL A 153 -6.88 4.93 -12.65
CA VAL A 153 -6.63 5.00 -11.21
C VAL A 153 -5.19 4.60 -10.93
N ILE A 154 -4.62 5.22 -9.91
CA ILE A 154 -3.32 4.83 -9.36
C ILE A 154 -3.54 4.45 -7.90
N PHE A 155 -3.19 3.22 -7.56
CA PHE A 155 -3.22 2.74 -6.19
C PHE A 155 -1.94 3.20 -5.50
N PHE A 156 -2.09 4.13 -4.57
CA PHE A 156 -1.00 4.66 -3.78
C PHE A 156 -0.97 3.93 -2.43
N CYS A 157 -0.04 3.00 -2.28
CA CYS A 157 0.05 2.11 -1.14
C CYS A 157 1.15 2.60 -0.19
N ALA A 158 0.83 2.86 1.08
CA ALA A 158 1.79 3.44 2.02
C ALA A 158 1.73 2.82 3.42
N ALA A 159 2.86 2.86 4.12
CA ALA A 159 3.00 2.49 5.51
C ALA A 159 3.81 3.58 6.24
N PRO A 160 3.21 4.78 6.46
CA PRO A 160 3.92 5.91 7.06
C PRO A 160 4.07 5.72 8.57
N GLY A 161 4.95 4.80 8.97
CA GLY A 161 5.22 4.50 10.37
C GLY A 161 5.77 5.71 11.12
N LEU A 162 5.21 5.97 12.27
CA LEU A 162 5.71 6.94 13.24
C LEU A 162 6.32 6.13 14.38
N HIS A 163 7.63 6.07 14.43
CA HIS A 163 8.33 5.32 15.48
C HIS A 163 8.04 5.91 16.86
N GLY A 164 7.82 5.03 17.83
CA GLY A 164 7.33 5.37 19.15
C GLY A 164 5.80 5.31 19.21
N ARG A 165 5.27 5.51 20.40
CA ARG A 165 3.82 5.41 20.65
C ARG A 165 3.21 6.75 20.95
N ARG A 166 1.91 6.88 20.69
CA ARG A 166 1.09 8.04 21.11
C ARG A 166 1.11 8.32 22.61
N THR A 167 1.55 7.35 23.41
CA THR A 167 1.62 7.43 24.88
C THR A 167 2.83 8.20 25.41
N GLY A 168 3.63 8.84 24.57
CA GLY A 168 4.80 9.60 24.98
C GLY A 168 6.08 8.77 25.15
N GLU A 169 6.08 7.51 24.72
CA GLU A 169 7.34 6.76 24.63
C GLU A 169 8.24 7.37 23.55
N GLU A 170 9.54 7.33 23.77
CA GLU A 170 10.52 7.87 22.84
C GLU A 170 10.37 7.21 21.46
N SER A 171 10.23 8.04 20.45
CA SER A 171 10.31 7.64 19.05
C SER A 171 11.68 8.02 18.47
N TRP A 172 12.03 7.50 17.31
CA TRP A 172 13.21 7.96 16.58
C TRP A 172 13.18 9.48 16.31
N ARG A 173 12.03 10.10 16.42
CA ARG A 173 11.81 11.54 16.30
C ARG A 173 11.59 12.23 17.65
N THR A 174 11.86 11.55 18.80
CA THR A 174 11.82 12.12 20.16
C THR A 174 10.45 12.53 20.73
N GLY A 175 9.58 11.55 21.05
CA GLY A 175 8.44 11.81 21.94
C GLY A 175 7.14 12.24 21.26
N GLU A 176 6.13 12.64 22.07
CA GLU A 176 4.77 12.93 21.62
C GLU A 176 4.69 14.10 20.59
N GLU A 177 5.54 15.10 20.76
CA GLU A 177 5.59 16.25 19.84
C GLU A 177 6.02 15.81 18.43
N SER A 178 7.02 14.94 18.33
CA SER A 178 7.48 14.38 17.05
C SER A 178 6.44 13.51 16.37
N TRP A 179 5.69 12.75 17.15
CA TRP A 179 4.60 11.96 16.65
C TRP A 179 3.51 12.85 16.03
N ARG A 180 3.11 13.93 16.72
CA ARG A 180 2.14 14.90 16.20
C ARG A 180 2.67 15.62 14.95
N THR A 181 3.93 15.98 14.94
CA THR A 181 4.59 16.58 13.77
C THR A 181 4.63 15.62 12.60
N GLY A 182 4.95 14.35 12.84
CA GLY A 182 4.96 13.30 11.81
C GLY A 182 3.57 13.04 11.23
N HIS A 183 2.52 13.03 12.06
CA HIS A 183 1.14 12.91 11.60
C HIS A 183 0.74 14.12 10.74
N ALA A 184 0.99 15.32 11.21
CA ALA A 184 0.69 16.55 10.46
C ALA A 184 1.47 16.60 9.15
N TRP A 185 2.73 16.15 9.16
CA TRP A 185 3.54 16.04 7.95
C TRP A 185 2.91 15.06 6.95
N TRP A 186 2.51 13.86 7.41
CA TRP A 186 1.88 12.86 6.54
C TRP A 186 0.54 13.36 5.99
N GLU A 187 -0.27 14.01 6.81
CA GLU A 187 -1.51 14.63 6.36
C GLU A 187 -1.26 15.74 5.32
N GLY A 188 -0.27 16.60 5.56
CA GLY A 188 0.10 17.69 4.65
C GLY A 188 0.79 17.20 3.38
N GLN A 189 1.84 16.39 3.52
CA GLN A 189 2.65 15.93 2.40
C GLN A 189 2.06 14.70 1.71
N GLY A 190 1.78 13.63 2.44
CA GLY A 190 1.32 12.37 1.84
C GLY A 190 -0.03 12.50 1.16
N LEU A 191 -1.01 13.09 1.83
CA LEU A 191 -2.31 13.39 1.24
C LEU A 191 -2.21 14.53 0.22
N GLY A 192 -1.37 15.54 0.49
CA GLY A 192 -1.08 16.64 -0.43
C GLY A 192 -0.46 16.17 -1.75
N ASP A 193 0.50 15.25 -1.68
CA ASP A 193 1.11 14.63 -2.86
C ASP A 193 0.08 13.84 -3.67
N ALA A 194 -0.75 13.02 -3.01
CA ALA A 194 -1.82 12.29 -3.68
C ALA A 194 -2.79 13.25 -4.42
N ARG A 195 -3.19 14.36 -3.80
CA ARG A 195 -4.04 15.38 -4.40
C ARG A 195 -3.38 16.06 -5.59
N ARG A 196 -2.09 16.42 -5.46
CA ARG A 196 -1.29 17.03 -6.52
C ARG A 196 -1.17 16.09 -7.72
N HIS A 197 -0.87 14.81 -7.48
CA HIS A 197 -0.76 13.82 -8.56
C HIS A 197 -2.10 13.55 -9.24
N ALA A 198 -3.20 13.48 -8.50
CA ALA A 198 -4.54 13.33 -9.08
C ALA A 198 -4.86 14.48 -10.02
N ALA A 199 -4.71 15.73 -9.56
CA ALA A 199 -4.98 16.92 -10.36
C ALA A 199 -4.08 17.03 -11.60
N ARG A 200 -2.80 16.63 -11.47
CA ARG A 200 -1.82 16.72 -12.55
C ARG A 200 -2.01 15.63 -13.61
N THR A 201 -2.34 14.42 -13.20
CA THR A 201 -2.48 13.27 -14.10
C THR A 201 -3.88 13.08 -14.65
N GLY A 202 -4.90 13.65 -14.01
CA GLY A 202 -6.30 13.41 -14.32
C GLY A 202 -6.77 11.99 -13.96
N ALA A 203 -5.98 11.24 -13.20
CA ALA A 203 -6.33 9.91 -12.72
C ALA A 203 -6.89 9.99 -11.29
N TRP A 204 -7.77 9.05 -10.94
CA TRP A 204 -8.13 8.81 -9.55
C TRP A 204 -6.90 8.32 -8.77
N ILE A 205 -6.75 8.73 -7.52
CA ILE A 205 -5.77 8.16 -6.61
C ILE A 205 -6.51 7.47 -5.47
N ALA A 206 -6.30 6.18 -5.31
CA ALA A 206 -6.80 5.42 -4.16
C ALA A 206 -5.62 5.18 -3.21
N LEU A 207 -5.59 5.96 -2.13
CA LEU A 207 -4.56 5.88 -1.09
C LEU A 207 -4.94 4.81 -0.07
N ALA A 208 -4.17 3.74 0.00
CA ALA A 208 -4.28 2.65 0.98
C ALA A 208 -3.13 2.72 1.97
N THR A 209 -3.44 2.85 3.27
CA THR A 209 -2.42 3.07 4.31
C THR A 209 -2.57 2.08 5.46
N GLN A 210 -1.47 1.79 6.15
CA GLN A 210 -1.53 1.14 7.45
C GLN A 210 -2.18 2.08 8.48
N ALA A 211 -2.87 1.51 9.48
CA ALA A 211 -3.50 2.24 10.58
C ALA A 211 -3.47 1.39 11.84
N GLY A 212 -3.23 2.03 12.98
CA GLY A 212 -3.13 1.35 14.27
C GLY A 212 -1.71 1.30 14.81
N SER A 213 -1.43 0.39 15.73
CA SER A 213 -0.15 0.32 16.43
C SER A 213 0.46 -1.08 16.31
N THR A 214 1.73 -1.14 16.02
CA THR A 214 2.57 -2.33 16.15
C THR A 214 3.39 -2.25 17.43
N VAL A 215 4.33 -3.17 17.63
CA VAL A 215 5.20 -3.17 18.82
C VAL A 215 6.11 -1.93 18.87
N ASP A 216 6.48 -1.37 17.72
CA ASP A 216 7.50 -0.32 17.60
C ASP A 216 7.05 0.89 16.74
N GLU A 217 5.88 0.84 16.11
CA GLU A 217 5.40 1.91 15.24
C GLU A 217 3.91 2.18 15.45
N ASP A 218 3.52 3.44 15.32
CA ASP A 218 2.14 3.87 15.15
C ASP A 218 1.91 4.30 13.71
N PHE A 219 0.77 3.91 13.14
CA PHE A 219 0.38 4.26 11.78
C PHE A 219 -0.86 5.14 11.80
N PRO A 220 -0.81 6.36 11.24
CA PRO A 220 -1.92 7.32 11.33
C PRO A 220 -3.12 6.96 10.46
N GLY A 221 -2.99 6.02 9.52
CA GLY A 221 -4.04 5.73 8.57
C GLY A 221 -4.09 6.75 7.43
N LEU A 222 -5.18 7.52 7.32
CA LEU A 222 -5.43 8.49 6.25
C LEU A 222 -5.71 7.86 4.88
N ALA A 223 -6.27 6.63 4.86
CA ALA A 223 -6.74 6.05 3.61
C ALA A 223 -7.84 6.93 2.99
N ALA A 224 -7.70 7.22 1.70
CA ALA A 224 -8.58 8.16 1.01
C ALA A 224 -8.75 7.82 -0.46
N LEU A 225 -9.85 8.28 -1.04
CA LEU A 225 -10.07 8.33 -2.49
C LEU A 225 -10.02 9.78 -2.94
N ILE A 226 -9.14 10.08 -3.89
CA ILE A 226 -8.93 11.41 -4.43
C ILE A 226 -9.39 11.43 -5.89
N ALA A 227 -10.27 12.37 -6.20
CA ALA A 227 -10.79 12.58 -7.55
C ALA A 227 -9.73 13.18 -8.48
N PRO A 228 -9.90 13.06 -9.81
CA PRO A 228 -9.00 13.67 -10.81
C PRO A 228 -8.84 15.21 -10.68
N THR A 229 -9.74 15.86 -9.96
CA THR A 229 -9.65 17.29 -9.63
C THR A 229 -8.68 17.59 -8.47
N GLY A 230 -8.18 16.57 -7.77
CA GLY A 230 -7.41 16.71 -6.54
C GLY A 230 -8.27 16.86 -5.28
N GLU A 231 -9.60 16.75 -5.38
CA GLU A 231 -10.50 16.77 -4.24
C GLU A 231 -10.56 15.40 -3.55
N VAL A 232 -10.63 15.41 -2.22
CA VAL A 232 -10.84 14.20 -1.42
C VAL A 232 -12.30 13.79 -1.52
N ALA A 233 -12.59 12.75 -2.31
CA ALA A 233 -13.95 12.26 -2.51
C ALA A 233 -14.45 11.43 -1.31
N ALA A 234 -13.55 10.68 -0.65
CA ALA A 234 -13.86 9.92 0.55
C ALA A 234 -12.57 9.69 1.36
N ARG A 235 -12.70 9.54 2.67
CA ARG A 235 -11.57 9.32 3.59
C ARG A 235 -12.02 8.49 4.79
N LEU A 236 -11.14 7.62 5.31
CA LEU A 236 -11.32 6.96 6.60
C LEU A 236 -10.87 7.85 7.75
N PRO A 237 -11.43 7.66 8.96
CA PRO A 237 -10.93 8.33 10.16
C PRO A 237 -9.48 7.97 10.46
N ASP A 238 -8.74 8.92 11.01
CA ASP A 238 -7.36 8.73 11.45
C ASP A 238 -7.26 7.70 12.58
N TRP A 239 -6.14 7.00 12.64
CA TRP A 239 -5.81 6.04 13.69
C TRP A 239 -6.74 4.82 13.80
N ARG A 240 -7.65 4.66 12.86
CA ARG A 240 -8.61 3.56 12.86
C ARG A 240 -8.43 2.67 11.66
N GLU A 241 -8.44 1.39 11.93
CA GLU A 241 -8.58 0.39 10.86
C GLU A 241 -9.96 0.49 10.23
N GLY A 242 -10.02 0.23 8.94
CA GLY A 242 -11.27 0.28 8.20
C GLY A 242 -11.10 -0.12 6.75
N THR A 243 -12.23 -0.23 6.06
CA THR A 243 -12.28 -0.49 4.62
C THR A 243 -13.09 0.61 3.97
N LEU A 244 -12.49 1.34 3.03
CA LEU A 244 -13.17 2.29 2.17
C LEU A 244 -13.66 1.58 0.93
N ILE A 245 -14.96 1.60 0.69
CA ILE A 245 -15.59 1.02 -0.50
C ILE A 245 -16.07 2.15 -1.38
N ALA A 246 -15.72 2.11 -2.65
CA ALA A 246 -16.13 3.12 -3.62
C ALA A 246 -16.28 2.53 -5.03
N ASP A 247 -17.22 3.06 -5.78
CA ASP A 247 -17.33 2.86 -7.21
C ASP A 247 -16.52 3.94 -7.94
N LEU A 248 -15.65 3.52 -8.85
CA LEU A 248 -14.93 4.44 -9.71
C LEU A 248 -15.70 4.63 -11.02
N PRO A 249 -16.08 5.86 -11.39
CA PRO A 249 -16.69 6.13 -12.70
C PRO A 249 -15.63 5.93 -13.77
N LEU A 250 -15.60 4.74 -14.35
CA LEU A 250 -14.81 4.45 -15.53
C LEU A 250 -15.61 4.96 -16.74
N ASN A 251 -15.49 6.25 -17.05
CA ASN A 251 -16.02 6.75 -18.31
C ASN A 251 -15.28 6.01 -19.44
N VAL A 252 -15.97 5.08 -20.06
CA VAL A 252 -15.54 4.32 -21.23
C VAL A 252 -15.61 5.23 -22.45
#